data_ebb767327e69aa845439c6773badf6ac
#
_entry.id   ebb767327e69aa845439c6773badf6ac
#
_cell.length_a   1.000
_cell.length_b   1.000
_cell.length_c   1.000
_cell.angle_alpha   90.00
_cell.angle_beta   90.00
_cell.angle_gamma   90.00
#
_symmetry.space_group_name_H-M   'P 1'
#
loop_
_entity.id
_entity.type
_entity.pdbx_description
1 polymer ?
#
loop_
_entity_poly.entity_id
_entity_poly.type
_entity_poly.pdbx_seq_one_letter_code
_entity_poly.pdbx_strand_id
1 'polypeptide(L)'
;MAVMTFAAIDIGSYEVSMKIFELSKKIGFRELNDVRYSLELGKGVYSNGKLDTQMLDVLCETLNDFKRMMQDFGVVEYRACGTSALRELTNPLIIVEQIYRRTGFKVEILSNAEQHFLGYKSIAAIERGFKKMIQKGTAILDVGGGSLQVSLFDKDALVTTQSLKMGSLRIRQRLQELEKTTIHYDKLV
;
A
#
# COMPACT_ATOMS: atom_id res chain seq x y z
N MET A 1 21.68 14.76 -20.75
CA MET A 1 20.25 14.72 -20.41
C MET A 1 20.14 14.44 -18.93
N ALA A 2 19.34 15.22 -18.19
CA ALA A 2 19.23 15.04 -16.76
C ALA A 2 18.57 13.68 -16.45
N VAL A 3 19.24 12.88 -15.66
CA VAL A 3 18.74 11.68 -15.02
C VAL A 3 18.30 12.10 -13.63
N MET A 4 17.12 11.67 -13.18
CA MET A 4 16.58 11.98 -11.86
C MET A 4 16.37 10.66 -11.11
N THR A 5 16.75 10.62 -9.85
CA THR A 5 16.50 9.49 -8.98
C THR A 5 15.30 9.79 -8.07
N PHE A 6 14.32 8.90 -8.06
CA PHE A 6 13.03 9.07 -7.37
C PHE A 6 12.73 7.86 -6.50
N ALA A 7 12.23 8.11 -5.27
CA ALA A 7 11.74 7.04 -4.40
C ALA A 7 10.22 7.06 -4.27
N ALA A 8 9.60 5.89 -4.44
CA ALA A 8 8.21 5.63 -4.14
C ALA A 8 8.11 4.80 -2.87
N ILE A 9 7.42 5.33 -1.84
CA ILE A 9 7.23 4.66 -0.55
C ILE A 9 5.75 4.35 -0.39
N ASP A 10 5.43 3.08 -0.11
CA ASP A 10 4.08 2.61 0.21
C ASP A 10 4.04 2.14 1.67
N ILE A 11 3.23 2.82 2.49
CA ILE A 11 2.94 2.42 3.87
C ILE A 11 1.63 1.63 3.84
N GLY A 12 1.78 0.35 3.52
CA GLY A 12 0.69 -0.61 3.40
C GLY A 12 0.25 -1.20 4.74
N SER A 13 -0.80 -2.00 4.71
CA SER A 13 -1.34 -2.64 5.91
C SER A 13 -0.55 -3.86 6.35
N TYR A 14 -0.01 -4.61 5.40
CA TYR A 14 0.80 -5.80 5.65
C TYR A 14 2.29 -5.47 5.64
N GLU A 15 2.73 -4.77 4.61
CA GLU A 15 4.13 -4.38 4.42
C GLU A 15 4.28 -2.88 4.23
N VAL A 16 5.47 -2.39 4.52
CA VAL A 16 5.95 -1.05 4.18
C VAL A 16 7.08 -1.24 3.20
N SER A 17 6.99 -0.61 2.03
CA SER A 17 7.94 -0.81 0.95
C SER A 17 8.46 0.50 0.36
N MET A 18 9.66 0.44 -0.19
CA MET A 18 10.26 1.51 -0.96
C MET A 18 10.87 0.97 -2.24
N LYS A 19 10.54 1.61 -3.36
CA LYS A 19 11.22 1.40 -4.63
C LYS A 19 11.95 2.66 -5.05
N ILE A 20 13.18 2.49 -5.54
CA ILE A 20 13.98 3.59 -6.08
C ILE A 20 14.09 3.42 -7.58
N PHE A 21 13.80 4.48 -8.31
CA PHE A 21 13.83 4.51 -9.76
C PHE A 21 14.79 5.57 -10.29
N GLU A 22 15.45 5.23 -11.38
CA GLU A 22 16.08 6.18 -12.27
C GLU A 22 15.09 6.60 -13.35
N LEU A 23 14.86 7.89 -13.49
CA LEU A 23 13.93 8.46 -14.47
C LEU A 23 14.72 9.24 -15.51
N SER A 24 14.46 8.98 -16.81
CA SER A 24 15.02 9.77 -17.89
C SER A 24 14.06 9.84 -19.07
N LYS A 25 14.10 10.95 -19.83
CA LYS A 25 13.27 11.11 -21.03
C LYS A 25 13.57 10.08 -22.14
N LYS A 26 14.77 9.51 -22.15
CA LYS A 26 15.22 8.57 -23.19
C LYS A 26 14.85 7.12 -22.85
N ILE A 27 14.98 6.72 -21.59
CA ILE A 27 14.86 5.32 -21.15
C ILE A 27 13.49 5.08 -20.48
N GLY A 28 12.77 6.16 -20.10
CA GLY A 28 11.58 6.07 -19.26
C GLY A 28 11.97 5.94 -17.80
N PHE A 29 11.66 4.82 -17.18
CA PHE A 29 12.06 4.50 -15.82
C PHE A 29 12.81 3.17 -15.74
N ARG A 30 13.78 3.09 -14.83
CA ARG A 30 14.50 1.88 -14.47
C ARG A 30 14.49 1.71 -12.96
N GLU A 31 14.06 0.56 -12.47
CA GLU A 31 14.10 0.23 -11.06
C GLU A 31 15.56 -0.02 -10.65
N LEU A 32 16.00 0.66 -9.59
CA LEU A 32 17.34 0.53 -8.99
C LEU A 32 17.32 -0.30 -7.72
N ASN A 33 16.26 -0.20 -6.93
CA ASN A 33 16.12 -0.92 -5.66
C ASN A 33 14.65 -1.18 -5.34
N ASP A 34 14.36 -2.32 -4.67
CA ASP A 34 13.04 -2.70 -4.12
C ASP A 34 13.28 -3.30 -2.72
N VAL A 35 12.82 -2.61 -1.69
CA VAL A 35 12.96 -3.01 -0.29
C VAL A 35 11.59 -3.10 0.37
N ARG A 36 11.35 -4.16 1.14
CA ARG A 36 10.06 -4.45 1.78
C ARG A 36 10.24 -4.95 3.20
N TYR A 37 9.46 -4.41 4.12
CA TYR A 37 9.40 -4.83 5.52
C TYR A 37 7.97 -5.22 5.90
N SER A 38 7.78 -6.44 6.37
CA SER A 38 6.47 -6.93 6.85
C SER A 38 6.22 -6.43 8.27
N LEU A 39 5.49 -5.33 8.42
CA LEU A 39 5.17 -4.72 9.71
C LEU A 39 3.78 -5.07 10.23
N GLU A 40 2.86 -5.50 9.38
CA GLU A 40 1.47 -5.83 9.73
C GLU A 40 0.71 -4.68 10.45
N LEU A 41 0.93 -3.43 10.03
CA LEU A 41 0.33 -2.23 10.64
C LEU A 41 -1.20 -2.35 10.79
N GLY A 42 -1.85 -3.03 9.85
CA GLY A 42 -3.30 -3.24 9.87
C GLY A 42 -3.80 -4.07 11.05
N LYS A 43 -2.96 -4.87 11.71
CA LYS A 43 -3.37 -5.80 12.75
C LYS A 43 -4.01 -5.10 13.96
N GLY A 44 -3.39 -4.03 14.47
CA GLY A 44 -3.96 -3.20 15.53
C GLY A 44 -5.06 -2.29 15.01
N VAL A 45 -4.83 -1.65 13.85
CA VAL A 45 -5.76 -0.67 13.29
C VAL A 45 -7.13 -1.28 12.99
N TYR A 46 -7.18 -2.50 12.45
CA TYR A 46 -8.45 -3.13 12.08
C TYR A 46 -9.25 -3.65 13.27
N SER A 47 -8.60 -3.88 14.42
CA SER A 47 -9.28 -4.31 15.64
C SER A 47 -9.81 -3.15 16.47
N ASN A 48 -9.07 -2.04 16.58
CA ASN A 48 -9.42 -0.96 17.51
C ASN A 48 -9.24 0.47 16.94
N GLY A 49 -8.89 0.61 15.66
CA GLY A 49 -8.69 1.91 15.01
C GLY A 49 -7.41 2.63 15.45
N LYS A 50 -6.47 1.96 16.09
CA LYS A 50 -5.27 2.59 16.66
C LYS A 50 -4.00 1.89 16.18
N LEU A 51 -2.95 2.67 16.03
CA LEU A 51 -1.58 2.21 15.92
C LEU A 51 -0.94 2.41 17.30
N ASP A 52 -0.46 1.31 17.91
CA ASP A 52 0.22 1.43 19.20
C ASP A 52 1.59 2.12 19.07
N THR A 53 2.10 2.61 20.18
CA THR A 53 3.36 3.39 20.21
C THR A 53 4.55 2.55 19.74
N GLN A 54 4.62 1.30 20.14
CA GLN A 54 5.71 0.41 19.75
C GLN A 54 5.73 0.18 18.24
N MET A 55 4.55 -0.03 17.63
CA MET A 55 4.44 -0.20 16.18
C MET A 55 4.77 1.11 15.43
N LEU A 56 4.39 2.27 15.98
CA LEU A 56 4.79 3.56 15.44
C LEU A 56 6.31 3.75 15.53
N ASP A 57 6.96 3.30 16.60
CA ASP A 57 8.41 3.34 16.73
C ASP A 57 9.08 2.52 15.63
N VAL A 58 8.66 1.26 15.44
CA VAL A 58 9.16 0.38 14.38
C VAL A 58 8.93 0.97 12.98
N LEU A 59 7.76 1.56 12.73
CA LEU A 59 7.49 2.24 11.46
C LEU A 59 8.44 3.41 11.23
N CYS A 60 8.69 4.24 12.23
CA CYS A 60 9.60 5.37 12.11
C CYS A 60 11.06 4.93 11.93
N GLU A 61 11.50 3.86 12.58
CA GLU A 61 12.81 3.24 12.37
C GLU A 61 12.95 2.75 10.92
N THR A 62 11.96 2.01 10.41
CA THR A 62 11.92 1.55 9.03
C THR A 62 12.01 2.70 8.03
N LEU A 63 11.27 3.78 8.26
CA LEU A 63 11.33 4.96 7.40
C LEU A 63 12.68 5.67 7.47
N ASN A 64 13.33 5.71 8.63
CA ASN A 64 14.67 6.24 8.75
C ASN A 64 15.71 5.37 8.02
N ASP A 65 15.52 4.05 7.96
CA ASP A 65 16.33 3.16 7.13
C ASP A 65 16.16 3.50 5.65
N PHE A 66 14.90 3.69 5.19
CA PHE A 66 14.63 4.14 3.83
C PHE A 66 15.32 5.47 3.52
N LYS A 67 15.31 6.42 4.46
CA LYS A 67 15.97 7.70 4.30
C LYS A 67 17.49 7.56 4.08
N ARG A 68 18.15 6.65 4.81
CA ARG A 68 19.58 6.34 4.62
C ARG A 68 19.83 5.77 3.22
N MET A 69 19.03 4.78 2.80
CA MET A 69 19.12 4.20 1.47
C MET A 69 18.89 5.25 0.36
N MET A 70 17.92 6.14 0.54
CA MET A 70 17.67 7.23 -0.42
C MET A 70 18.89 8.14 -0.55
N GLN A 71 19.61 8.43 0.53
CA GLN A 71 20.85 9.20 0.50
C GLN A 71 21.95 8.47 -0.27
N ASP A 72 22.12 7.16 -0.02
CA ASP A 72 23.11 6.32 -0.71
C ASP A 72 22.87 6.25 -2.22
N PHE A 73 21.62 6.23 -2.65
CA PHE A 73 21.22 6.24 -4.07
C PHE A 73 21.11 7.65 -4.68
N GLY A 74 21.38 8.72 -3.93
CA GLY A 74 21.27 10.08 -4.40
C GLY A 74 19.84 10.47 -4.83
N VAL A 75 18.83 10.00 -4.12
CA VAL A 75 17.43 10.32 -4.41
C VAL A 75 17.18 11.81 -4.22
N VAL A 76 16.64 12.46 -5.25
CA VAL A 76 16.37 13.90 -5.25
C VAL A 76 14.93 14.24 -4.93
N GLU A 77 14.00 13.32 -5.20
CA GLU A 77 12.56 13.48 -4.97
C GLU A 77 11.95 12.16 -4.51
N TYR A 78 10.91 12.25 -3.69
CA TYR A 78 10.16 11.08 -3.24
C TYR A 78 8.66 11.35 -3.16
N ARG A 79 7.89 10.28 -3.14
CA ARG A 79 6.48 10.29 -2.72
C ARG A 79 6.25 9.17 -1.74
N ALA A 80 5.67 9.48 -0.57
CA ALA A 80 5.29 8.51 0.44
C ALA A 80 3.77 8.50 0.60
N CYS A 81 3.17 7.34 0.38
CA CYS A 81 1.72 7.15 0.42
C CYS A 81 1.36 6.16 1.52
N GLY A 82 0.33 6.52 2.30
CA GLY A 82 -0.32 5.62 3.25
C GLY A 82 -1.65 5.12 2.70
N THR A 83 -1.93 3.84 2.87
CA THR A 83 -3.13 3.21 2.33
C THR A 83 -4.10 2.80 3.44
N SER A 84 -4.76 1.65 3.35
CA SER A 84 -5.89 1.30 4.21
C SER A 84 -5.57 1.31 5.71
N ALA A 85 -4.37 0.93 6.16
CA ALA A 85 -4.03 0.97 7.58
C ALA A 85 -4.04 2.42 8.12
N LEU A 86 -3.36 3.35 7.43
CA LEU A 86 -3.35 4.75 7.88
C LEU A 86 -4.70 5.43 7.69
N ARG A 87 -5.44 5.09 6.63
CA ARG A 87 -6.77 5.65 6.34
C ARG A 87 -7.83 5.26 7.37
N GLU A 88 -7.73 4.09 7.98
CA GLU A 88 -8.70 3.58 8.94
C GLU A 88 -8.36 3.88 10.40
N LEU A 89 -7.31 4.62 10.66
CA LEU A 89 -7.02 5.15 11.99
C LEU A 89 -8.12 6.09 12.45
N THR A 90 -8.42 6.08 13.74
CA THR A 90 -9.34 7.04 14.36
C THR A 90 -8.79 8.48 14.25
N ASN A 91 -7.47 8.65 14.39
CA ASN A 91 -6.80 9.95 14.32
C ASN A 91 -5.59 9.88 13.37
N PRO A 92 -5.82 9.77 12.05
CA PRO A 92 -4.73 9.57 11.08
C PRO A 92 -3.75 10.74 11.04
N LEU A 93 -4.23 11.97 11.19
CA LEU A 93 -3.39 13.17 11.13
C LEU A 93 -2.36 13.23 12.26
N ILE A 94 -2.70 12.73 13.45
CA ILE A 94 -1.74 12.67 14.57
C ILE A 94 -0.58 11.72 14.22
N ILE A 95 -0.88 10.57 13.64
CA ILE A 95 0.13 9.58 13.25
C ILE A 95 1.02 10.14 12.13
N VAL A 96 0.44 10.77 11.10
CA VAL A 96 1.20 11.39 10.01
C VAL A 96 2.10 12.51 10.53
N GLU A 97 1.61 13.33 11.45
CA GLU A 97 2.42 14.38 12.09
C GLU A 97 3.58 13.79 12.93
N GLN A 98 3.34 12.70 13.67
CA GLN A 98 4.40 12.00 14.41
C GLN A 98 5.46 11.41 13.46
N ILE A 99 5.04 10.80 12.36
CA ILE A 99 5.95 10.32 11.32
C ILE A 99 6.79 11.48 10.80
N TYR A 100 6.16 12.60 10.43
CA TYR A 100 6.88 13.75 9.90
C TYR A 100 7.91 14.30 10.89
N ARG A 101 7.54 14.50 12.16
CA ARG A 101 8.44 15.04 13.18
C ARG A 101 9.64 14.12 13.45
N ARG A 102 9.44 12.82 13.37
CA ARG A 102 10.46 11.82 13.74
C ARG A 102 11.36 11.42 12.56
N THR A 103 10.87 11.51 11.34
CA THR A 103 11.57 11.02 10.14
C THR A 103 11.80 12.10 9.07
N GLY A 104 10.99 13.15 9.08
CA GLY A 104 10.95 14.17 8.04
C GLY A 104 10.13 13.77 6.80
N PHE A 105 9.56 12.57 6.75
CA PHE A 105 8.71 12.14 5.63
C PHE A 105 7.33 12.80 5.68
N LYS A 106 6.94 13.42 4.55
CA LYS A 106 5.56 13.86 4.31
C LYS A 106 4.79 12.70 3.71
N VAL A 107 3.83 12.16 4.46
CA VAL A 107 3.02 11.03 4.05
C VAL A 107 1.64 11.51 3.60
N GLU A 108 1.24 11.14 2.39
CA GLU A 108 -0.10 11.38 1.86
C GLU A 108 -0.98 10.15 2.14
N ILE A 109 -2.13 10.34 2.78
CA ILE A 109 -3.09 9.24 2.94
C ILE A 109 -3.99 9.20 1.71
N LEU A 110 -3.85 8.15 0.91
CA LEU A 110 -4.63 7.99 -0.30
C LEU A 110 -6.08 7.59 0.01
N SER A 111 -7.03 8.24 -0.65
CA SER A 111 -8.40 7.73 -0.74
C SER A 111 -8.44 6.41 -1.52
N ASN A 112 -9.56 5.68 -1.41
CA ASN A 112 -9.75 4.45 -2.21
C ASN A 112 -9.66 4.76 -3.71
N ALA A 113 -10.26 5.87 -4.16
CA ALA A 113 -10.27 6.25 -5.57
C ALA A 113 -8.85 6.56 -6.10
N GLU A 114 -8.04 7.29 -5.34
CA GLU A 114 -6.65 7.58 -5.70
C GLU A 114 -5.80 6.31 -5.73
N GLN A 115 -5.95 5.42 -4.74
CA GLN A 115 -5.25 4.14 -4.72
C GLN A 115 -5.61 3.29 -5.94
N HIS A 116 -6.90 3.17 -6.30
CA HIS A 116 -7.36 2.47 -7.50
C HIS A 116 -6.76 3.07 -8.77
N PHE A 117 -6.81 4.41 -8.88
CA PHE A 117 -6.28 5.11 -10.04
C PHE A 117 -4.78 4.87 -10.24
N LEU A 118 -3.99 4.91 -9.16
CA LEU A 118 -2.56 4.60 -9.21
C LEU A 118 -2.32 3.14 -9.59
N GLY A 119 -3.12 2.20 -9.07
CA GLY A 119 -3.08 0.78 -9.45
C GLY A 119 -3.28 0.59 -10.95
N TYR A 120 -4.31 1.21 -11.55
CA TYR A 120 -4.53 1.13 -13.00
C TYR A 120 -3.39 1.72 -13.81
N LYS A 121 -2.88 2.87 -13.38
CA LYS A 121 -1.74 3.51 -14.05
C LYS A 121 -0.50 2.63 -14.02
N SER A 122 -0.25 1.93 -12.92
CA SER A 122 0.90 1.03 -12.80
C SER A 122 0.80 -0.14 -13.78
N ILE A 123 -0.38 -0.77 -13.88
CA ILE A 123 -0.64 -1.86 -14.84
C ILE A 123 -0.51 -1.34 -16.26
N ALA A 124 -1.13 -0.20 -16.58
CA ALA A 124 -1.08 0.40 -17.92
C ALA A 124 0.33 0.83 -18.34
N ALA A 125 1.21 1.16 -17.39
CA ALA A 125 2.59 1.53 -17.66
C ALA A 125 3.49 0.31 -17.97
N ILE A 126 3.19 -0.86 -17.39
CA ILE A 126 4.00 -2.09 -17.51
C ILE A 126 3.44 -2.98 -18.62
N GLU A 127 2.11 -3.11 -18.68
CA GLU A 127 1.43 -4.06 -19.57
C GLU A 127 1.14 -3.43 -20.95
N ARG A 128 1.93 -3.80 -21.96
CA ARG A 128 1.76 -3.30 -23.33
C ARG A 128 0.40 -3.64 -23.95
N GLY A 129 -0.26 -4.69 -23.49
CA GLY A 129 -1.56 -5.17 -23.92
C GLY A 129 -2.75 -4.51 -23.23
N PHE A 130 -2.54 -3.65 -22.23
CA PHE A 130 -3.59 -3.12 -21.35
C PHE A 130 -4.80 -2.58 -22.10
N LYS A 131 -4.59 -1.75 -23.13
CA LYS A 131 -5.69 -1.23 -23.97
C LYS A 131 -6.53 -2.33 -24.61
N LYS A 132 -5.91 -3.41 -25.10
CA LYS A 132 -6.62 -4.53 -25.71
C LYS A 132 -7.39 -5.35 -24.65
N MET A 133 -6.84 -5.43 -23.44
CA MET A 133 -7.50 -6.15 -22.33
C MET A 133 -8.80 -5.46 -21.94
N ILE A 134 -8.79 -4.14 -21.77
CA ILE A 134 -9.96 -3.36 -21.31
C ILE A 134 -11.03 -3.13 -22.39
N GLN A 135 -10.76 -3.47 -23.65
CA GLN A 135 -11.77 -3.43 -24.73
C GLN A 135 -12.84 -4.50 -24.61
N LYS A 136 -12.53 -5.59 -23.94
CA LYS A 136 -13.46 -6.71 -23.66
C LYS A 136 -13.73 -6.72 -22.17
N GLY A 137 -14.87 -7.20 -21.75
CA GLY A 137 -15.23 -7.31 -20.33
C GLY A 137 -14.07 -7.87 -19.50
N THR A 138 -13.37 -7.01 -18.75
CA THR A 138 -12.17 -7.35 -17.98
C THR A 138 -12.34 -6.95 -16.52
N ALA A 139 -12.03 -7.87 -15.61
CA ALA A 139 -11.95 -7.58 -14.18
C ALA A 139 -10.48 -7.46 -13.76
N ILE A 140 -10.16 -6.39 -13.04
CA ILE A 140 -8.89 -6.24 -12.33
C ILE A 140 -9.16 -6.42 -10.85
N LEU A 141 -8.43 -7.35 -10.24
CA LEU A 141 -8.50 -7.68 -8.83
C LEU A 141 -7.16 -7.30 -8.18
N ASP A 142 -7.22 -6.39 -7.22
CA ASP A 142 -6.06 -6.00 -6.41
C ASP A 142 -6.29 -6.45 -4.96
N VAL A 143 -5.47 -7.40 -4.50
CA VAL A 143 -5.59 -8.00 -3.17
C VAL A 143 -4.50 -7.46 -2.26
N GLY A 144 -4.85 -6.46 -1.44
CA GLY A 144 -3.97 -5.92 -0.42
C GLY A 144 -4.13 -6.57 0.95
N GLY A 145 -3.37 -6.10 1.93
CA GLY A 145 -3.50 -6.56 3.32
C GLY A 145 -4.84 -6.17 3.96
N GLY A 146 -5.36 -4.98 3.65
CA GLY A 146 -6.59 -4.44 4.26
C GLY A 146 -7.83 -4.53 3.40
N SER A 147 -7.70 -4.57 2.08
CA SER A 147 -8.83 -4.53 1.15
C SER A 147 -8.59 -5.40 -0.07
N LEU A 148 -9.69 -5.85 -0.67
CA LEU A 148 -9.77 -6.37 -2.01
C LEU A 148 -10.44 -5.31 -2.87
N GLN A 149 -9.78 -4.89 -3.94
CA GLN A 149 -10.32 -3.95 -4.91
C GLN A 149 -10.72 -4.71 -6.17
N VAL A 150 -11.94 -4.45 -6.64
CA VAL A 150 -12.49 -5.05 -7.85
C VAL A 150 -12.85 -3.93 -8.81
N SER A 151 -12.31 -3.99 -10.02
CA SER A 151 -12.57 -2.98 -11.05
C SER A 151 -12.95 -3.65 -12.35
N LEU A 152 -14.07 -3.26 -12.89
CA LEU A 152 -14.62 -3.81 -14.14
C LEU A 152 -14.42 -2.79 -15.26
N PHE A 153 -13.86 -3.26 -16.35
CA PHE A 153 -13.66 -2.50 -17.57
C PHE A 153 -14.42 -3.14 -18.73
N ASP A 154 -14.97 -2.33 -19.59
CA ASP A 154 -15.54 -2.72 -20.87
C ASP A 154 -15.47 -1.55 -21.86
N LYS A 155 -15.22 -1.84 -23.14
CA LYS A 155 -15.15 -0.85 -24.23
C LYS A 155 -14.24 0.33 -23.91
N ASP A 156 -13.02 0.03 -23.43
CA ASP A 156 -11.98 1.01 -23.03
C ASP A 156 -12.36 1.91 -21.85
N ALA A 157 -13.44 1.63 -21.13
CA ALA A 157 -13.91 2.43 -20.01
C ALA A 157 -13.95 1.66 -18.71
N LEU A 158 -13.71 2.34 -17.61
CA LEU A 158 -13.99 1.82 -16.26
C LEU A 158 -15.51 1.86 -16.04
N VAL A 159 -16.13 0.70 -15.93
CA VAL A 159 -17.58 0.57 -15.70
C VAL A 159 -17.91 0.78 -14.23
N THR A 160 -17.16 0.13 -13.35
CA THR A 160 -17.36 0.25 -11.90
C THR A 160 -16.10 -0.16 -11.16
N THR A 161 -15.96 0.34 -9.95
CA THR A 161 -14.93 -0.10 -9.01
C THR A 161 -15.50 -0.17 -7.60
N GLN A 162 -15.10 -1.21 -6.87
CA GLN A 162 -15.49 -1.40 -5.48
C GLN A 162 -14.28 -1.78 -4.64
N SER A 163 -14.26 -1.30 -3.40
CA SER A 163 -13.28 -1.69 -2.39
C SER A 163 -14.00 -2.45 -1.28
N LEU A 164 -13.63 -3.71 -1.11
CA LEU A 164 -14.17 -4.60 -0.08
C LEU A 164 -13.16 -4.69 1.07
N LYS A 165 -13.64 -4.61 2.32
CA LYS A 165 -12.81 -4.80 3.51
C LYS A 165 -12.45 -6.28 3.75
N MET A 166 -11.84 -6.90 2.75
CA MET A 166 -11.51 -8.32 2.68
C MET A 166 -10.05 -8.56 2.23
N GLY A 167 -9.12 -7.74 2.71
CA GLY A 167 -7.70 -7.95 2.47
C GLY A 167 -7.14 -9.17 3.23
N SER A 168 -6.00 -9.67 2.78
CA SER A 168 -5.38 -10.91 3.30
C SER A 168 -5.15 -10.88 4.82
N LEU A 169 -4.74 -9.74 5.37
CA LEU A 169 -4.52 -9.58 6.80
C LEU A 169 -5.85 -9.62 7.60
N ARG A 170 -6.91 -9.00 7.07
CA ARG A 170 -8.24 -9.04 7.70
C ARG A 170 -8.83 -10.45 7.71
N ILE A 171 -8.71 -11.16 6.59
CA ILE A 171 -9.19 -12.55 6.48
C ILE A 171 -8.43 -13.41 7.49
N ARG A 172 -7.10 -13.30 7.57
CA ARG A 172 -6.30 -14.04 8.53
C ARG A 172 -6.71 -13.76 9.98
N GLN A 173 -6.92 -12.50 10.35
CA GLN A 173 -7.40 -12.14 11.69
C GLN A 173 -8.79 -12.76 11.98
N ARG A 174 -9.69 -12.68 11.01
CA ARG A 174 -11.03 -13.24 11.17
C ARG A 174 -11.02 -14.74 11.33
N LEU A 175 -10.19 -15.45 10.59
CA LEU A 175 -10.00 -16.90 10.74
C LEU A 175 -9.44 -17.24 12.11
N GLN A 176 -8.43 -16.52 12.61
CA GLN A 176 -7.89 -16.72 13.95
C GLN A 176 -8.91 -16.48 15.07
N GLU A 177 -9.81 -15.51 14.92
CA GLU A 177 -10.92 -15.29 15.84
C GLU A 177 -11.91 -16.46 15.81
N LEU A 178 -12.26 -16.96 14.62
CA LEU A 178 -13.14 -18.10 14.44
C LEU A 178 -12.53 -19.39 15.02
N GLU A 179 -11.25 -19.67 14.78
CA GLU A 179 -10.55 -20.81 15.36
C GLU A 179 -10.60 -20.80 16.91
N LYS A 180 -10.42 -19.63 17.53
CA LYS A 180 -10.55 -19.49 18.98
C LYS A 180 -11.97 -19.75 19.50
N THR A 181 -12.99 -19.50 18.68
CA THR A 181 -14.39 -19.76 19.04
C THR A 181 -14.82 -21.19 18.69
N THR A 182 -14.17 -21.82 17.73
CA THR A 182 -14.51 -23.18 17.22
C THR A 182 -14.03 -24.29 18.14
N ILE A 183 -13.19 -23.99 19.17
CA ILE A 183 -12.84 -24.96 20.23
C ILE A 183 -14.08 -25.53 20.96
N HIS A 184 -15.25 -24.99 20.70
CA HIS A 184 -16.53 -25.47 21.25
C HIS A 184 -17.41 -26.26 20.27
N TYR A 185 -16.99 -26.48 19.03
CA TYR A 185 -17.80 -27.25 18.07
C TYR A 185 -17.91 -28.74 18.43
N ASP A 186 -16.90 -29.29 19.10
CA ASP A 186 -16.93 -30.70 19.57
C ASP A 186 -17.92 -30.95 20.75
N LYS A 187 -18.58 -29.89 21.24
CA LYS A 187 -19.61 -29.98 22.28
C LYS A 187 -21.03 -29.77 21.77
N LEU A 188 -21.22 -29.61 20.46
CA LEU A 188 -22.53 -29.38 19.85
C LEU A 188 -23.00 -30.54 18.96
N VAL A 189 -22.37 -31.71 19.08
CA VAL A 189 -22.85 -32.99 18.52
C VAL A 189 -23.29 -33.93 19.64
#